data_a3190e31e8ae5d9c429dd2409af1a579
#
_entry.id   a3190e31e8ae5d9c429dd2409af1a579
#
_cell.length_a   1.000
_cell.length_b   1.000
_cell.length_c   1.000
_cell.angle_alpha   90.00
_cell.angle_beta   90.00
_cell.angle_gamma   90.00
#
_symmetry.space_group_name_H-M   'P 1'
#
loop_
_entity.id
_entity.type
_entity.pdbx_description
1 polymer ?
#
loop_
_entity_poly.entity_id
_entity_poly.type
_entity_poly.pdbx_seq_one_letter_code
_entity_poly.pdbx_strand_id
1 'polypeptide(L)'
;KVTGVEIEEKEAIVRYELAGSESYSTADKVLVATGRQPFVDRLGLETVGLELDPRGFIPVDPGMRTAVDGVYAIGDVVPTPMLAHVAMDEGMVAAQCIAGQRSEMNYTAIPAVVFTHPEIASVGLKEQEAIDNGYTVRTGQFPFRGIGRARARGDVEGWVKMITDAESEKLIGVHCIGAEAGHLIHEAVVAMAFGGDAEDIALTVHAHPTLSEAMKEAALAVDGRSLHI
;
A
#
# COMPACT_ATOMS: atom_id res chain seq x y z
N LYS A 1 -7.31 23.05 5.15
CA LYS A 1 -6.14 23.39 4.31
C LYS A 1 -5.23 24.30 5.10
N VAL A 2 -3.93 23.92 5.28
CA VAL A 2 -2.94 24.83 5.91
C VAL A 2 -2.66 25.98 4.94
N THR A 3 -2.67 27.21 5.47
CA THR A 3 -2.45 28.45 4.71
C THR A 3 -1.15 29.13 5.06
N GLY A 4 -0.55 28.86 6.24
CA GLY A 4 0.73 29.41 6.65
C GLY A 4 1.23 28.86 7.97
N VAL A 5 2.53 29.02 8.22
CA VAL A 5 3.17 28.75 9.50
C VAL A 5 4.03 29.96 9.85
N GLU A 6 3.83 30.54 11.02
CA GLU A 6 4.63 31.59 11.59
C GLU A 6 5.41 31.06 12.78
N ILE A 7 6.68 31.38 12.89
CA ILE A 7 7.53 30.99 14.02
C ILE A 7 7.76 32.21 14.90
N GLU A 8 7.33 32.12 16.14
CA GLU A 8 7.63 33.09 17.19
C GLU A 8 8.73 32.54 18.13
N GLU A 9 9.25 33.35 19.03
CA GLU A 9 10.40 32.97 19.85
C GLU A 9 10.30 31.65 20.59
N LYS A 10 9.08 31.23 20.98
CA LYS A 10 8.84 30.02 21.76
C LYS A 10 7.76 29.09 21.20
N GLU A 11 7.02 29.52 20.19
CA GLU A 11 5.94 28.73 19.63
C GLU A 11 5.83 28.91 18.12
N ALA A 12 5.18 27.98 17.47
CA ALA A 12 4.79 28.04 16.07
C ALA A 12 3.27 28.20 15.97
N ILE A 13 2.81 29.14 15.13
CA ILE A 13 1.41 29.38 14.85
C ILE A 13 1.10 28.82 13.48
N VAL A 14 0.26 27.78 13.43
CA VAL A 14 -0.20 27.15 12.18
C VAL A 14 -1.57 27.71 11.82
N ARG A 15 -1.65 28.43 10.69
CA ARG A 15 -2.90 28.97 10.15
C ARG A 15 -3.50 27.98 9.15
N TYR A 16 -4.80 27.78 9.20
CA TYR A 16 -5.50 26.89 8.31
C TYR A 16 -6.96 27.32 8.08
N GLU A 17 -7.50 26.86 6.98
CA GLU A 17 -8.94 27.01 6.66
C GLU A 17 -9.66 25.73 7.05
N LEU A 18 -10.72 25.87 7.85
CA LEU A 18 -11.62 24.80 8.28
C LEU A 18 -13.06 25.21 7.95
N ALA A 19 -13.74 24.42 7.11
CA ALA A 19 -15.13 24.68 6.69
C ALA A 19 -15.37 26.11 6.17
N GLY A 20 -14.41 26.68 5.43
CA GLY A 20 -14.49 28.03 4.87
C GLY A 20 -14.16 29.16 5.84
N SER A 21 -13.74 28.86 7.07
CA SER A 21 -13.33 29.85 8.07
C SER A 21 -11.85 29.72 8.38
N GLU A 22 -11.18 30.88 8.54
CA GLU A 22 -9.80 30.90 9.02
C GLU A 22 -9.74 30.51 10.49
N SER A 23 -8.75 29.67 10.81
CA SER A 23 -8.46 29.18 12.15
C SER A 23 -6.97 29.09 12.35
N TYR A 24 -6.53 28.98 13.61
CA TYR A 24 -5.12 28.74 13.92
C TYR A 24 -4.96 27.80 15.11
N SER A 25 -3.78 27.19 15.20
CA SER A 25 -3.34 26.40 16.35
C SER A 25 -1.91 26.76 16.68
N THR A 26 -1.57 26.73 17.97
CA THR A 26 -0.20 26.94 18.44
C THR A 26 0.42 25.63 18.91
N ALA A 27 1.73 25.49 18.75
CA ALA A 27 2.48 24.31 19.18
C ALA A 27 3.96 24.64 19.39
N ASP A 28 4.66 23.87 20.22
CA ASP A 28 6.11 23.99 20.41
C ASP A 28 6.90 23.58 19.16
N LYS A 29 6.36 22.65 18.37
CA LYS A 29 6.96 22.09 17.14
C LYS A 29 5.88 21.82 16.11
N VAL A 30 6.25 21.97 14.84
CA VAL A 30 5.39 21.59 13.70
C VAL A 30 6.08 20.49 12.92
N LEU A 31 5.37 19.34 12.78
CA LEU A 31 5.77 18.25 11.90
C LEU A 31 5.09 18.43 10.55
N VAL A 32 5.87 18.55 9.47
CA VAL A 32 5.35 18.56 8.10
C VAL A 32 5.40 17.14 7.56
N ALA A 33 4.21 16.53 7.37
CA ALA A 33 4.04 15.17 6.88
C ALA A 33 2.98 15.11 5.75
N THR A 34 3.08 16.06 4.80
CA THR A 34 2.05 16.30 3.76
C THR A 34 2.28 15.55 2.45
N GLY A 35 3.20 14.58 2.43
CA GLY A 35 3.52 13.78 1.26
C GLY A 35 4.96 13.94 0.79
N ARG A 36 5.24 13.41 -0.39
CA ARG A 36 6.56 13.38 -1.02
C ARG A 36 6.48 13.92 -2.44
N GLN A 37 7.62 14.43 -2.92
CA GLN A 37 7.84 14.82 -4.31
C GLN A 37 9.17 14.23 -4.78
N PRO A 38 9.33 13.93 -6.07
CA PRO A 38 10.62 13.50 -6.60
C PRO A 38 11.66 14.61 -6.38
N PHE A 39 12.84 14.24 -5.91
CA PHE A 39 13.93 15.16 -5.73
C PHE A 39 15.01 14.87 -6.77
N VAL A 40 15.00 15.63 -7.84
CA VAL A 40 15.88 15.48 -9.01
C VAL A 40 16.85 16.67 -9.19
N ASP A 41 16.84 17.60 -8.26
CA ASP A 41 17.70 18.78 -8.32
C ASP A 41 19.19 18.39 -8.33
N ARG A 42 19.97 19.01 -9.22
CA ARG A 42 21.43 18.82 -9.36
C ARG A 42 21.85 17.41 -9.81
N LEU A 43 20.95 16.59 -10.36
CA LEU A 43 21.32 15.31 -10.97
C LEU A 43 21.99 15.49 -12.34
N GLY A 44 21.91 16.68 -12.94
CA GLY A 44 22.50 16.95 -14.25
C GLY A 44 21.79 16.21 -15.40
N LEU A 45 20.48 15.98 -15.28
CA LEU A 45 19.67 15.24 -16.25
C LEU A 45 19.78 15.83 -17.66
N GLU A 46 19.91 17.15 -17.76
CA GLU A 46 20.12 17.90 -19.00
C GLU A 46 21.41 17.50 -19.72
N THR A 47 22.43 17.04 -19.00
CA THR A 47 23.72 16.65 -19.59
C THR A 47 23.62 15.35 -20.38
N VAL A 48 22.63 14.51 -20.08
CA VAL A 48 22.36 13.26 -20.76
C VAL A 48 21.08 13.34 -21.61
N GLY A 49 20.41 14.50 -21.65
CA GLY A 49 19.20 14.70 -22.44
C GLY A 49 17.95 14.03 -21.87
N LEU A 50 17.89 13.81 -20.56
CA LEU A 50 16.70 13.30 -19.89
C LEU A 50 15.73 14.43 -19.55
N GLU A 51 14.48 14.23 -19.90
CA GLU A 51 13.36 15.13 -19.57
C GLU A 51 12.48 14.50 -18.49
N LEU A 52 11.94 15.36 -17.63
CA LEU A 52 11.00 14.97 -16.58
C LEU A 52 9.56 14.94 -17.12
N ASP A 53 8.71 14.12 -16.52
CA ASP A 53 7.27 14.21 -16.75
C ASP A 53 6.69 15.52 -16.16
N PRO A 54 5.41 15.89 -16.49
CA PRO A 54 4.80 17.11 -15.95
C PRO A 54 4.68 17.16 -14.41
N ARG A 55 4.86 16.03 -13.73
CA ARG A 55 4.85 15.91 -12.27
C ARG A 55 6.24 15.93 -11.66
N GLY A 56 7.30 16.03 -12.48
CA GLY A 56 8.69 16.10 -12.05
C GLY A 56 9.38 14.73 -11.88
N PHE A 57 8.80 13.63 -12.36
CA PHE A 57 9.42 12.30 -12.31
C PHE A 57 10.26 12.02 -13.57
N ILE A 58 11.20 11.10 -13.43
CA ILE A 58 11.95 10.52 -14.56
C ILE A 58 11.09 9.38 -15.16
N PRO A 59 10.61 9.49 -16.41
CA PRO A 59 9.85 8.41 -17.05
C PRO A 59 10.73 7.18 -17.28
N VAL A 60 10.18 5.99 -17.00
CA VAL A 60 10.83 4.70 -17.24
C VAL A 60 9.87 3.69 -17.87
N ASP A 61 10.43 2.69 -18.56
CA ASP A 61 9.70 1.51 -19.01
C ASP A 61 9.53 0.49 -17.86
N PRO A 62 8.77 -0.62 -18.05
CA PRO A 62 8.62 -1.65 -17.03
C PRO A 62 9.94 -2.32 -16.57
N GLY A 63 11.00 -2.22 -17.35
CA GLY A 63 12.36 -2.67 -17.01
C GLY A 63 13.23 -1.59 -16.38
N MET A 64 12.64 -0.48 -15.93
CA MET A 64 13.31 0.66 -15.29
C MET A 64 14.27 1.42 -16.22
N ARG A 65 14.16 1.28 -17.54
CA ARG A 65 14.98 2.00 -18.52
C ARG A 65 14.40 3.38 -18.75
N THR A 66 15.26 4.39 -18.81
CA THR A 66 14.88 5.74 -19.26
C THR A 66 14.88 5.81 -20.79
N ALA A 67 14.53 6.98 -21.33
CA ALA A 67 14.63 7.25 -22.77
C ALA A 67 16.10 7.28 -23.28
N VAL A 68 17.09 7.33 -22.39
CA VAL A 68 18.52 7.35 -22.72
C VAL A 68 19.12 5.98 -22.54
N ASP A 69 19.72 5.43 -23.59
CA ASP A 69 20.32 4.11 -23.57
C ASP A 69 21.41 4.01 -22.49
N GLY A 70 21.39 2.90 -21.73
CA GLY A 70 22.30 2.65 -20.62
C GLY A 70 21.98 3.41 -19.33
N VAL A 71 20.92 4.24 -19.31
CA VAL A 71 20.48 4.99 -18.10
C VAL A 71 19.19 4.41 -17.57
N TYR A 72 19.19 4.10 -16.26
CA TYR A 72 18.07 3.54 -15.52
C TYR A 72 17.69 4.47 -14.38
N ALA A 73 16.42 4.49 -13.96
CA ALA A 73 15.96 5.21 -12.79
C ALA A 73 15.00 4.33 -11.96
N ILE A 74 15.08 4.44 -10.64
CA ILE A 74 14.28 3.66 -9.68
C ILE A 74 13.91 4.50 -8.46
N GLY A 75 12.93 4.03 -7.69
CA GLY A 75 12.56 4.62 -6.40
C GLY A 75 11.81 5.94 -6.54
N ASP A 76 11.92 6.80 -5.54
CA ASP A 76 11.10 8.01 -5.39
C ASP A 76 11.23 9.04 -6.53
N VAL A 77 12.16 8.85 -7.46
CA VAL A 77 12.33 9.72 -8.64
C VAL A 77 11.56 9.25 -9.87
N VAL A 78 10.96 8.04 -9.85
CA VAL A 78 10.14 7.51 -10.94
C VAL A 78 8.65 7.53 -10.57
N PRO A 79 7.71 7.52 -11.55
CA PRO A 79 6.27 7.70 -11.30
C PRO A 79 5.57 6.44 -10.77
N THR A 80 6.14 5.83 -9.73
CA THR A 80 5.68 4.60 -9.07
C THR A 80 5.37 4.87 -7.59
N PRO A 81 4.82 3.92 -6.82
CA PRO A 81 4.62 4.13 -5.40
C PRO A 81 5.93 4.44 -4.67
N MET A 82 5.98 5.57 -3.97
CA MET A 82 7.17 6.04 -3.22
C MET A 82 7.34 5.23 -1.93
N LEU A 83 7.70 3.94 -2.08
CA LEU A 83 7.85 2.98 -0.99
C LEU A 83 9.24 2.30 -1.09
N ALA A 84 9.92 2.18 0.03
CA ALA A 84 11.27 1.62 0.07
C ALA A 84 11.35 0.19 -0.52
N HIS A 85 10.39 -0.67 -0.21
CA HIS A 85 10.34 -2.03 -0.74
C HIS A 85 10.06 -2.05 -2.26
N VAL A 86 9.28 -1.12 -2.79
CA VAL A 86 9.09 -0.96 -4.24
C VAL A 86 10.43 -0.58 -4.91
N ALA A 87 11.13 0.42 -4.35
CA ALA A 87 12.44 0.84 -4.86
C ALA A 87 13.49 -0.29 -4.84
N MET A 88 13.45 -1.17 -3.83
CA MET A 88 14.33 -2.35 -3.75
C MET A 88 14.06 -3.33 -4.90
N ASP A 89 12.80 -3.65 -5.18
CA ASP A 89 12.42 -4.57 -6.24
C ASP A 89 12.66 -3.95 -7.63
N GLU A 90 12.39 -2.67 -7.82
CA GLU A 90 12.78 -1.92 -9.02
C GLU A 90 14.30 -1.98 -9.26
N GLY A 91 15.10 -1.88 -8.19
CA GLY A 91 16.56 -2.03 -8.25
C GLY A 91 16.98 -3.42 -8.72
N MET A 92 16.32 -4.47 -8.27
CA MET A 92 16.55 -5.85 -8.75
C MET A 92 16.21 -5.99 -10.23
N VAL A 93 15.06 -5.45 -10.65
CA VAL A 93 14.63 -5.46 -12.05
C VAL A 93 15.63 -4.72 -12.94
N ALA A 94 16.06 -3.52 -12.53
CA ALA A 94 17.05 -2.73 -13.26
C ALA A 94 18.38 -3.50 -13.39
N ALA A 95 18.88 -4.10 -12.31
CA ALA A 95 20.12 -4.88 -12.31
C ALA A 95 20.03 -6.11 -13.25
N GLN A 96 18.91 -6.83 -13.27
CA GLN A 96 18.65 -7.94 -14.17
C GLN A 96 18.61 -7.47 -15.64
N CYS A 97 17.97 -6.35 -15.92
CA CYS A 97 17.95 -5.76 -17.26
C CYS A 97 19.35 -5.33 -17.73
N ILE A 98 20.15 -4.72 -16.85
CA ILE A 98 21.55 -4.35 -17.13
C ILE A 98 22.38 -5.61 -17.44
N ALA A 99 22.11 -6.72 -16.74
CA ALA A 99 22.74 -8.01 -17.00
C ALA A 99 22.23 -8.74 -18.26
N GLY A 100 21.37 -8.11 -19.06
CA GLY A 100 20.83 -8.66 -20.30
C GLY A 100 19.69 -9.66 -20.10
N GLN A 101 19.12 -9.76 -18.89
CA GLN A 101 17.95 -10.58 -18.63
C GLN A 101 16.67 -9.78 -18.94
N ARG A 102 15.62 -10.49 -19.34
CA ARG A 102 14.28 -9.89 -19.42
C ARG A 102 13.66 -9.87 -18.03
N SER A 103 13.43 -8.70 -17.50
CA SER A 103 12.77 -8.51 -16.22
C SER A 103 11.87 -7.28 -16.27
N GLU A 104 10.74 -7.36 -15.58
CA GLU A 104 9.73 -6.29 -15.53
C GLU A 104 9.16 -6.22 -14.11
N MET A 105 8.86 -5.01 -13.65
CA MET A 105 8.24 -4.80 -12.34
C MET A 105 6.74 -5.13 -12.38
N ASN A 106 6.28 -5.90 -11.39
CA ASN A 106 4.86 -6.17 -11.21
C ASN A 106 4.29 -5.32 -10.08
N TYR A 107 3.44 -4.36 -10.41
CA TYR A 107 2.81 -3.45 -9.44
C TYR A 107 1.42 -3.91 -8.96
N THR A 108 0.92 -5.07 -9.36
CA THR A 108 -0.44 -5.51 -9.02
C THR A 108 -0.63 -5.89 -7.56
N ALA A 109 0.44 -6.29 -6.88
CA ALA A 109 0.40 -6.79 -5.50
C ALA A 109 1.42 -6.08 -4.59
N ILE A 110 1.43 -4.74 -4.62
CA ILE A 110 2.28 -3.94 -3.74
C ILE A 110 1.58 -3.72 -2.39
N PRO A 111 2.16 -4.20 -1.27
CA PRO A 111 1.60 -3.92 0.05
C PRO A 111 1.87 -2.48 0.49
N ALA A 112 0.90 -1.89 1.18
CA ALA A 112 1.04 -0.62 1.88
C ALA A 112 0.75 -0.83 3.37
N VAL A 113 1.61 -0.28 4.23
CA VAL A 113 1.47 -0.42 5.69
C VAL A 113 1.57 0.94 6.36
N VAL A 114 0.65 1.20 7.29
CA VAL A 114 0.67 2.35 8.19
C VAL A 114 0.90 1.83 9.61
N PHE A 115 2.03 2.19 10.21
CA PHE A 115 2.48 1.71 11.53
C PHE A 115 1.85 2.50 12.67
N THR A 116 0.54 2.57 12.68
CA THR A 116 -0.27 3.08 13.79
C THR A 116 -0.50 1.97 14.83
N HIS A 117 -1.24 2.25 15.90
CA HIS A 117 -1.73 1.23 16.80
C HIS A 117 -3.27 1.38 16.91
N PRO A 118 -4.03 0.41 16.38
CA PRO A 118 -3.63 -0.76 15.59
C PRO A 118 -2.99 -0.39 14.24
N GLU A 119 -2.20 -1.32 13.68
CA GLU A 119 -1.62 -1.18 12.33
C GLU A 119 -2.71 -1.25 11.25
N ILE A 120 -2.43 -0.61 10.11
CA ILE A 120 -3.28 -0.71 8.92
C ILE A 120 -2.42 -1.22 7.77
N ALA A 121 -2.86 -2.29 7.11
CA ALA A 121 -2.17 -2.82 5.94
C ALA A 121 -3.16 -3.09 4.80
N SER A 122 -2.69 -2.95 3.57
CA SER A 122 -3.52 -3.19 2.39
C SER A 122 -2.69 -3.64 1.20
N VAL A 123 -3.33 -4.36 0.29
CA VAL A 123 -2.81 -4.70 -1.04
C VAL A 123 -3.95 -4.69 -2.04
N GLY A 124 -3.70 -4.24 -3.27
CA GLY A 124 -4.70 -4.17 -4.34
C GLY A 124 -5.73 -3.04 -4.15
N LEU A 125 -6.91 -3.23 -4.74
CA LEU A 125 -7.95 -2.20 -4.85
C LEU A 125 -8.79 -2.10 -3.57
N LYS A 126 -9.26 -0.90 -3.27
CA LYS A 126 -10.38 -0.69 -2.34
C LYS A 126 -11.69 -1.07 -3.02
N GLU A 127 -12.71 -1.41 -2.23
CA GLU A 127 -14.02 -1.80 -2.76
C GLU A 127 -14.61 -0.76 -3.72
N GLN A 128 -14.59 0.51 -3.35
CA GLN A 128 -15.11 1.58 -4.20
C GLN A 128 -14.27 1.74 -5.48
N GLU A 129 -12.95 1.66 -5.38
CA GLU A 129 -12.04 1.71 -6.55
C GLU A 129 -12.30 0.54 -7.51
N ALA A 130 -12.57 -0.65 -6.99
CA ALA A 130 -12.92 -1.82 -7.80
C ALA A 130 -14.25 -1.61 -8.55
N ILE A 131 -15.28 -1.09 -7.85
CA ILE A 131 -16.58 -0.76 -8.45
C ILE A 131 -16.41 0.32 -9.54
N ASP A 132 -15.68 1.39 -9.25
CA ASP A 132 -15.43 2.49 -10.19
C ASP A 132 -14.66 2.02 -11.44
N ASN A 133 -13.83 0.99 -11.29
CA ASN A 133 -13.11 0.31 -12.38
C ASN A 133 -13.97 -0.73 -13.14
N GLY A 134 -15.24 -0.90 -12.77
CA GLY A 134 -16.19 -1.76 -13.47
C GLY A 134 -16.20 -3.23 -13.02
N TYR A 135 -15.54 -3.57 -11.92
CA TYR A 135 -15.61 -4.91 -11.37
C TYR A 135 -16.97 -5.19 -10.69
N THR A 136 -17.45 -6.41 -10.81
CA THR A 136 -18.55 -6.92 -10.00
C THR A 136 -17.99 -7.48 -8.70
N VAL A 137 -18.10 -6.70 -7.62
CA VAL A 137 -17.39 -6.97 -6.37
C VAL A 137 -18.17 -7.93 -5.46
N ARG A 138 -17.46 -8.93 -4.90
CA ARG A 138 -17.87 -9.70 -3.72
C ARG A 138 -16.88 -9.42 -2.60
N THR A 139 -17.37 -9.37 -1.35
CA THR A 139 -16.51 -9.08 -0.19
C THR A 139 -16.74 -10.06 0.93
N GLY A 140 -15.66 -10.39 1.65
CA GLY A 140 -15.69 -11.10 2.92
C GLY A 140 -14.97 -10.30 3.99
N GLN A 141 -15.53 -10.23 5.18
CA GLN A 141 -14.90 -9.51 6.30
C GLN A 141 -15.00 -10.33 7.57
N PHE A 142 -13.89 -10.35 8.35
CA PHE A 142 -13.86 -11.04 9.63
C PHE A 142 -13.15 -10.22 10.71
N PRO A 143 -13.76 -10.02 11.90
CA PRO A 143 -13.18 -9.23 12.98
C PRO A 143 -12.22 -10.05 13.84
N PHE A 144 -11.12 -9.44 14.32
CA PHE A 144 -10.14 -10.10 15.19
C PHE A 144 -10.74 -10.60 16.52
N ARG A 145 -11.83 -9.98 17.01
CA ARG A 145 -12.55 -10.47 18.20
C ARG A 145 -13.09 -11.90 18.05
N GLY A 146 -13.24 -12.42 16.83
CA GLY A 146 -13.59 -13.80 16.53
C GLY A 146 -12.43 -14.79 16.69
N ILE A 147 -11.19 -14.30 16.77
CA ILE A 147 -9.96 -15.10 16.75
C ILE A 147 -9.48 -15.40 18.18
N GLY A 148 -9.26 -16.67 18.48
CA GLY A 148 -8.81 -17.12 19.81
C GLY A 148 -7.48 -16.51 20.23
N ARG A 149 -6.51 -16.39 19.33
CA ARG A 149 -5.20 -15.76 19.61
C ARG A 149 -5.34 -14.28 19.92
N ALA A 150 -6.17 -13.55 19.20
CA ALA A 150 -6.44 -12.13 19.44
C ALA A 150 -7.04 -11.91 20.83
N ARG A 151 -7.99 -12.75 21.22
CA ARG A 151 -8.60 -12.72 22.58
C ARG A 151 -7.58 -13.01 23.67
N ALA A 152 -6.73 -14.02 23.48
CA ALA A 152 -5.72 -14.39 24.45
C ALA A 152 -4.65 -13.30 24.67
N ARG A 153 -4.39 -12.47 23.64
CA ARG A 153 -3.46 -11.33 23.70
C ARG A 153 -4.11 -10.02 24.18
N GLY A 154 -5.44 -9.92 24.10
CA GLY A 154 -6.17 -8.68 24.29
C GLY A 154 -6.21 -7.77 23.07
N ASP A 155 -5.68 -8.19 21.92
CA ASP A 155 -5.58 -7.46 20.64
C ASP A 155 -6.82 -7.74 19.77
N VAL A 156 -8.00 -7.38 20.22
CA VAL A 156 -9.28 -7.75 19.60
C VAL A 156 -9.82 -6.70 18.62
N GLU A 157 -9.17 -5.56 18.54
CA GLU A 157 -9.59 -4.47 17.66
C GLU A 157 -9.23 -4.76 16.19
N GLY A 158 -10.13 -4.37 15.29
CA GLY A 158 -9.92 -4.43 13.86
C GLY A 158 -10.52 -5.65 13.18
N TRP A 159 -10.17 -5.81 11.92
CA TRP A 159 -10.75 -6.80 11.01
C TRP A 159 -9.84 -7.02 9.80
N VAL A 160 -10.11 -8.12 9.10
CA VAL A 160 -9.60 -8.37 7.74
C VAL A 160 -10.77 -8.32 6.77
N LYS A 161 -10.59 -7.66 5.62
CA LYS A 161 -11.55 -7.60 4.51
C LYS A 161 -10.89 -8.04 3.22
N MET A 162 -11.54 -8.97 2.52
CA MET A 162 -11.17 -9.42 1.18
C MET A 162 -12.16 -8.89 0.16
N ILE A 163 -11.65 -8.58 -1.03
CA ILE A 163 -12.40 -8.06 -2.17
C ILE A 163 -12.05 -8.93 -3.37
N THR A 164 -13.06 -9.56 -3.95
CA THR A 164 -12.91 -10.42 -5.12
C THR A 164 -13.76 -9.91 -6.28
N ASP A 165 -13.33 -10.19 -7.49
CA ASP A 165 -14.15 -10.01 -8.68
C ASP A 165 -15.07 -11.21 -8.86
N ALA A 166 -16.37 -10.99 -8.94
CA ALA A 166 -17.37 -12.06 -9.04
C ALA A 166 -17.33 -12.82 -10.37
N GLU A 167 -16.73 -12.25 -11.42
CA GLU A 167 -16.65 -12.88 -12.75
C GLU A 167 -15.42 -13.78 -12.87
N SER A 168 -14.25 -13.28 -12.47
CA SER A 168 -12.98 -14.03 -12.54
C SER A 168 -12.64 -14.79 -11.27
N GLU A 169 -13.37 -14.57 -10.17
CA GLU A 169 -13.16 -15.06 -8.81
C GLU A 169 -11.85 -14.59 -8.14
N LYS A 170 -11.01 -13.87 -8.88
CA LYS A 170 -9.70 -13.41 -8.41
C LYS A 170 -9.78 -12.48 -7.21
N LEU A 171 -8.83 -12.66 -6.31
CA LEU A 171 -8.57 -11.73 -5.22
C LEU A 171 -7.99 -10.43 -5.80
N ILE A 172 -8.72 -9.31 -5.68
CA ILE A 172 -8.34 -8.02 -6.24
C ILE A 172 -7.99 -6.97 -5.19
N GLY A 173 -8.26 -7.25 -3.92
CA GLY A 173 -7.87 -6.38 -2.82
C GLY A 173 -8.03 -7.00 -1.45
N VAL A 174 -7.12 -6.69 -0.53
CA VAL A 174 -7.21 -7.10 0.88
C VAL A 174 -6.81 -5.92 1.77
N HIS A 175 -7.59 -5.71 2.82
CA HIS A 175 -7.37 -4.67 3.82
C HIS A 175 -7.41 -5.28 5.20
N CYS A 176 -6.44 -4.93 6.03
CA CYS A 176 -6.32 -5.41 7.40
C CYS A 176 -6.11 -4.22 8.35
N ILE A 177 -6.88 -4.16 9.42
CA ILE A 177 -6.67 -3.22 10.53
C ILE A 177 -6.58 -4.06 11.78
N GLY A 178 -5.47 -4.03 12.49
CA GLY A 178 -5.30 -4.84 13.70
C GLY A 178 -3.84 -5.06 14.07
N ALA A 179 -3.63 -5.85 15.11
CA ALA A 179 -2.29 -6.23 15.54
C ALA A 179 -1.57 -7.03 14.45
N GLU A 180 -0.32 -6.65 14.18
CA GLU A 180 0.54 -7.32 13.19
C GLU A 180 -0.03 -7.30 11.74
N ALA A 181 -0.91 -6.35 11.42
CA ALA A 181 -1.50 -6.24 10.07
C ALA A 181 -0.42 -6.16 8.97
N GLY A 182 0.70 -5.48 9.23
CA GLY A 182 1.84 -5.39 8.33
C GLY A 182 2.52 -6.73 8.04
N HIS A 183 2.43 -7.70 8.95
CA HIS A 183 2.91 -9.06 8.72
C HIS A 183 1.85 -9.93 8.03
N LEU A 184 0.60 -9.83 8.46
CA LEU A 184 -0.51 -10.65 7.96
C LEU A 184 -0.80 -10.39 6.48
N ILE A 185 -0.69 -9.14 6.02
CA ILE A 185 -1.01 -8.76 4.64
C ILE A 185 -0.20 -9.54 3.59
N HIS A 186 1.00 -10.04 3.94
CA HIS A 186 1.87 -10.71 2.98
C HIS A 186 1.33 -12.05 2.48
N GLU A 187 0.45 -12.71 3.21
CA GLU A 187 -0.28 -13.89 2.72
C GLU A 187 -1.13 -13.51 1.50
N ALA A 188 -1.87 -12.41 1.59
CA ALA A 188 -2.65 -11.88 0.47
C ALA A 188 -1.76 -11.39 -0.70
N VAL A 189 -0.62 -10.76 -0.40
CA VAL A 189 0.36 -10.33 -1.42
C VAL A 189 0.82 -11.52 -2.24
N VAL A 190 1.20 -12.64 -1.59
CA VAL A 190 1.62 -13.86 -2.28
C VAL A 190 0.49 -14.45 -3.11
N ALA A 191 -0.72 -14.59 -2.54
CA ALA A 191 -1.87 -15.09 -3.28
C ALA A 191 -2.16 -14.25 -4.53
N MET A 192 -2.22 -12.92 -4.40
CA MET A 192 -2.46 -12.00 -5.52
C MET A 192 -1.33 -12.02 -6.55
N ALA A 193 -0.07 -12.06 -6.13
CA ALA A 193 1.09 -12.07 -7.03
C ALA A 193 1.09 -13.31 -7.94
N PHE A 194 0.59 -14.44 -7.46
CA PHE A 194 0.44 -15.69 -8.21
C PHE A 194 -0.94 -15.87 -8.86
N GLY A 195 -1.82 -14.88 -8.78
CA GLY A 195 -3.14 -14.90 -9.41
C GLY A 195 -4.15 -15.80 -8.69
N GLY A 196 -3.92 -16.05 -7.39
CA GLY A 196 -4.81 -16.80 -6.52
C GLY A 196 -6.13 -16.08 -6.24
N ASP A 197 -7.08 -16.83 -5.77
CA ASP A 197 -8.41 -16.38 -5.36
C ASP A 197 -8.60 -16.45 -3.83
N ALA A 198 -9.78 -16.06 -3.35
CA ALA A 198 -10.08 -16.16 -1.92
C ALA A 198 -10.23 -17.63 -1.46
N GLU A 199 -10.67 -18.52 -2.35
CA GLU A 199 -10.81 -19.96 -2.04
C GLU A 199 -9.45 -20.62 -1.79
N ASP A 200 -8.39 -20.22 -2.50
CA ASP A 200 -7.03 -20.71 -2.25
C ASP A 200 -6.59 -20.42 -0.80
N ILE A 201 -6.90 -19.22 -0.28
CA ILE A 201 -6.63 -18.87 1.13
C ILE A 201 -7.56 -19.67 2.07
N ALA A 202 -8.85 -19.78 1.73
CA ALA A 202 -9.84 -20.50 2.53
C ALA A 202 -9.51 -21.99 2.69
N LEU A 203 -8.98 -22.63 1.66
CA LEU A 203 -8.59 -24.05 1.66
C LEU A 203 -7.20 -24.29 2.29
N THR A 204 -6.36 -23.26 2.38
CA THR A 204 -5.04 -23.37 3.01
C THR A 204 -5.20 -23.61 4.52
N VAL A 205 -4.42 -24.57 5.06
CA VAL A 205 -4.43 -24.88 6.50
C VAL A 205 -3.66 -23.78 7.25
N HIS A 206 -4.36 -23.13 8.19
CA HIS A 206 -3.76 -22.14 9.09
C HIS A 206 -3.49 -22.75 10.45
N ALA A 207 -2.36 -22.39 11.05
CA ALA A 207 -2.00 -22.86 12.39
C ALA A 207 -2.94 -22.27 13.43
N HIS A 208 -3.37 -23.10 14.39
CA HIS A 208 -4.20 -22.69 15.52
C HIS A 208 -3.41 -22.78 16.83
N PRO A 209 -3.47 -21.74 17.72
CA PRO A 209 -4.16 -20.46 17.54
C PRO A 209 -3.18 -19.38 16.99
N THR A 210 -3.56 -18.69 15.92
CA THR A 210 -2.77 -17.61 15.32
C THR A 210 -3.65 -16.42 14.92
N LEU A 211 -3.04 -15.26 14.63
CA LEU A 211 -3.76 -14.12 14.07
C LEU A 211 -4.10 -14.31 12.58
N SER A 212 -3.30 -15.12 11.85
CA SER A 212 -3.51 -15.40 10.44
C SER A 212 -4.81 -16.18 10.15
N GLU A 213 -5.40 -16.83 11.17
CA GLU A 213 -6.74 -17.41 11.02
C GLU A 213 -7.79 -16.36 10.62
N ALA A 214 -7.58 -15.06 10.92
CA ALA A 214 -8.45 -13.99 10.46
C ALA A 214 -8.44 -13.84 8.94
N MET A 215 -7.30 -14.13 8.28
CA MET A 215 -7.21 -14.15 6.81
C MET A 215 -8.11 -15.26 6.23
N LYS A 216 -7.97 -16.48 6.76
CA LYS A 216 -8.82 -17.63 6.37
C LYS A 216 -10.31 -17.35 6.58
N GLU A 217 -10.67 -16.82 7.74
CA GLU A 217 -12.07 -16.52 8.06
C GLU A 217 -12.65 -15.43 7.15
N ALA A 218 -11.86 -14.40 6.80
CA ALA A 218 -12.27 -13.38 5.84
C ALA A 218 -12.42 -13.95 4.42
N ALA A 219 -11.57 -14.89 4.02
CA ALA A 219 -11.68 -15.62 2.76
C ALA A 219 -12.97 -16.46 2.72
N LEU A 220 -13.24 -17.24 3.76
CA LEU A 220 -14.48 -17.99 3.91
C LEU A 220 -15.73 -17.09 3.91
N ALA A 221 -15.61 -15.89 4.48
CA ALA A 221 -16.70 -14.91 4.55
C ALA A 221 -17.14 -14.39 3.16
N VAL A 222 -16.27 -14.42 2.14
CA VAL A 222 -16.65 -14.06 0.76
C VAL A 222 -17.87 -14.87 0.28
N ASP A 223 -17.97 -16.13 0.72
CA ASP A 223 -19.06 -17.05 0.41
C ASP A 223 -20.00 -17.31 1.59
N GLY A 224 -19.89 -16.52 2.66
CA GLY A 224 -20.72 -16.69 3.86
C GLY A 224 -20.43 -17.97 4.64
N ARG A 225 -19.19 -18.51 4.55
CA ARG A 225 -18.76 -19.79 5.16
C ARG A 225 -17.88 -19.63 6.39
N SER A 226 -17.79 -18.44 6.99
CA SER A 226 -17.01 -18.25 8.23
C SER A 226 -17.37 -19.26 9.30
N LEU A 227 -16.37 -19.76 10.04
CA LEU A 227 -16.55 -20.83 11.02
C LEU A 227 -16.81 -20.33 12.43
N HIS A 228 -16.30 -19.14 12.79
CA HIS A 228 -16.26 -18.68 14.18
C HIS A 228 -17.22 -17.53 14.51
N ILE A 229 -17.86 -16.91 13.59
CA ILE A 229 -18.89 -15.85 13.78
C ILE A 229 -19.97 -15.97 12.72
#